data_2b986034d819f8226768e85b62e07f81
#
_entry.id   2b986034d819f8226768e85b62e07f81
#
_cell.length_a   1.000
_cell.length_b   1.000
_cell.length_c   1.000
_cell.angle_alpha   90.00
_cell.angle_beta   90.00
_cell.angle_gamma   90.00
#
_symmetry.space_group_name_H-M   'P 1'
#
loop_
_entity.id
_entity.type
_entity.pdbx_description
1 polymer ?
#
loop_
_entity_poly.entity_id
_entity_poly.type
_entity_poly.pdbx_seq_one_letter_code
_entity_poly.pdbx_strand_id
1 'polypeptide(L)'
;MAKGIFVTGTGTDVGKTYVTALIVKKLADAGIHAGYYKAALSGAESIEESDAGYVKKIAGITQEDSSLLSYLYQNAVSPHLAARIEGNPVDPETVKADFDRVKKEFDYVTVEGSGGIVCPIRWDEEQEILLEDIVKMLHLNTLVIADAGLGTINAVVLTVEYIRNHGMDVKGIILNHYSGGAMQ
;
A
#
# COMPACT_ATOMS: atom_id res chain seq x y z
N MET A 1 20.41 3.85 -4.18
CA MET A 1 19.23 3.18 -3.60
C MET A 1 18.01 3.78 -4.27
N ALA A 2 17.15 2.99 -4.88
CA ALA A 2 15.88 3.48 -5.42
C ALA A 2 15.11 4.14 -4.27
N LYS A 3 14.53 5.27 -4.56
CA LYS A 3 13.69 5.99 -3.60
C LYS A 3 12.29 5.36 -3.61
N GLY A 4 11.61 5.38 -2.50
CA GLY A 4 10.25 4.88 -2.44
C GLY A 4 9.52 5.35 -1.21
N ILE A 5 8.21 5.20 -1.22
CA ILE A 5 7.33 5.52 -0.10
C ILE A 5 6.26 4.44 0.05
N PHE A 6 5.92 4.15 1.28
CA PHE A 6 4.82 3.24 1.61
C PHE A 6 3.56 4.04 1.94
N VAL A 7 2.52 3.83 1.17
CA VAL A 7 1.21 4.47 1.35
C VAL A 7 0.35 3.57 2.24
N THR A 8 0.03 4.03 3.44
CA THR A 8 -0.93 3.40 4.33
C THR A 8 -2.13 4.30 4.57
N GLY A 9 -3.17 3.79 5.21
CA GLY A 9 -4.35 4.59 5.57
C GLY A 9 -4.67 4.50 7.05
N THR A 10 -5.53 5.38 7.51
CA THR A 10 -6.15 5.26 8.84
C THR A 10 -7.19 4.15 8.91
N GLY A 11 -7.51 3.52 7.78
CA GLY A 11 -8.47 2.42 7.65
C GLY A 11 -8.69 2.00 6.20
N THR A 12 -9.73 1.24 5.98
CA THR A 12 -10.25 0.89 4.64
C THR A 12 -11.08 2.07 4.09
N ASP A 13 -11.21 2.16 2.78
CA ASP A 13 -12.03 3.14 2.04
C ASP A 13 -11.69 4.63 2.23
N VAL A 14 -10.53 4.94 2.82
CA VAL A 14 -10.03 6.33 2.90
C VAL A 14 -9.46 6.84 1.58
N GLY A 15 -9.50 6.02 0.51
CA GLY A 15 -9.05 6.38 -0.83
C GLY A 15 -7.57 6.18 -1.10
N LYS A 16 -6.92 5.22 -0.42
CA LYS A 16 -5.49 4.89 -0.64
C LYS A 16 -5.16 4.69 -2.12
N THR A 17 -5.88 3.80 -2.78
CA THR A 17 -5.63 3.43 -4.18
C THR A 17 -5.75 4.63 -5.12
N TYR A 18 -6.78 5.47 -4.92
CA TYR A 18 -6.95 6.70 -5.70
C TYR A 18 -5.78 7.67 -5.51
N VAL A 19 -5.41 7.95 -4.26
CA VAL A 19 -4.30 8.87 -3.94
C VAL A 19 -2.97 8.29 -4.43
N THR A 20 -2.76 6.97 -4.28
CA THR A 20 -1.58 6.28 -4.81
C THR A 20 -1.46 6.43 -6.33
N ALA A 21 -2.56 6.25 -7.05
CA ALA A 21 -2.58 6.44 -8.51
C ALA A 21 -2.18 7.87 -8.90
N LEU A 22 -2.68 8.87 -8.18
CA LEU A 22 -2.33 10.28 -8.43
C LEU A 22 -0.86 10.58 -8.09
N ILE A 23 -0.29 9.97 -7.06
CA ILE A 23 1.14 10.11 -6.71
C ILE A 23 2.00 9.52 -7.83
N VAL A 24 1.73 8.28 -8.24
CA VAL A 24 2.48 7.61 -9.31
C VAL A 24 2.37 8.42 -10.61
N LYS A 25 1.15 8.88 -10.96
CA LYS A 25 0.92 9.73 -12.11
C LYS A 25 1.74 11.02 -12.04
N LYS A 26 1.73 11.71 -10.92
CA LYS A 26 2.46 12.97 -10.73
C LYS A 26 3.97 12.77 -10.89
N LEU A 27 4.51 11.66 -10.39
CA LEU A 27 5.92 11.31 -10.57
C LEU A 27 6.24 11.04 -12.05
N ALA A 28 5.39 10.28 -12.74
CA ALA A 28 5.56 9.97 -14.17
C ALA A 28 5.45 11.25 -15.02
N ASP A 29 4.46 12.12 -14.77
CA ASP A 29 4.29 13.40 -15.45
C ASP A 29 5.48 14.36 -15.22
N ALA A 30 6.21 14.19 -14.12
CA ALA A 30 7.45 14.92 -13.83
C ALA A 30 8.70 14.28 -14.48
N GLY A 31 8.53 13.26 -15.30
CA GLY A 31 9.62 12.57 -16.01
C GLY A 31 10.42 11.57 -15.15
N ILE A 32 9.90 11.20 -13.98
CA ILE A 32 10.48 10.16 -13.13
C ILE A 32 10.00 8.79 -13.62
N HIS A 33 10.90 7.84 -13.81
CA HIS A 33 10.52 6.44 -14.10
C HIS A 33 9.91 5.82 -12.84
N ALA A 34 8.61 6.06 -12.65
CA ALA A 34 7.85 5.71 -11.46
C ALA A 34 7.25 4.31 -11.58
N GLY A 35 7.40 3.51 -10.52
CA GLY A 35 6.78 2.20 -10.38
C GLY A 35 5.78 2.15 -9.23
N TYR A 36 4.95 1.13 -9.26
CA TYR A 36 3.98 0.77 -8.22
C TYR A 36 4.23 -0.65 -7.74
N TYR A 37 3.94 -0.90 -6.46
CA TYR A 37 4.00 -2.25 -5.91
C TYR A 37 3.01 -2.43 -4.76
N LYS A 38 2.45 -3.63 -4.62
CA LYS A 38 1.60 -4.05 -3.50
C LYS A 38 1.96 -5.47 -3.08
N ALA A 39 2.28 -5.69 -1.81
CA ALA A 39 2.73 -7.02 -1.35
C ALA A 39 1.63 -8.08 -1.49
N ALA A 40 0.42 -7.77 -1.08
CA ALA A 40 -0.74 -8.65 -1.17
C ALA A 40 -2.01 -7.85 -1.42
N LEU A 41 -2.85 -8.36 -2.30
CA LEU A 41 -4.15 -7.80 -2.66
C LEU A 41 -5.22 -8.88 -2.59
N SER A 42 -6.37 -8.57 -2.03
CA SER A 42 -7.52 -9.47 -1.92
C SER A 42 -8.77 -8.83 -2.52
N GLY A 43 -9.67 -9.66 -3.04
CA GLY A 43 -10.96 -9.22 -3.59
C GLY A 43 -10.93 -8.86 -5.07
N ALA A 44 -10.04 -9.50 -5.87
CA ALA A 44 -10.04 -9.34 -7.32
C ALA A 44 -9.74 -10.67 -8.03
N GLU A 45 -10.38 -10.89 -9.17
CA GLU A 45 -10.17 -12.10 -9.99
C GLU A 45 -8.95 -11.95 -10.92
N SER A 46 -8.59 -10.70 -11.26
CA SER A 46 -7.46 -10.39 -12.15
C SER A 46 -6.74 -9.11 -11.69
N ILE A 47 -5.53 -8.93 -12.19
CA ILE A 47 -4.76 -7.70 -11.95
C ILE A 47 -5.48 -6.50 -12.56
N GLU A 48 -6.05 -6.65 -13.75
CA GLU A 48 -6.74 -5.57 -14.47
C GLU A 48 -7.92 -4.99 -13.66
N GLU A 49 -8.67 -5.84 -12.96
CA GLU A 49 -9.84 -5.46 -12.14
C GLU A 49 -9.47 -5.02 -10.73
N SER A 50 -8.20 -5.15 -10.36
CA SER A 50 -7.70 -4.86 -9.02
C SER A 50 -7.28 -3.41 -8.81
N ASP A 51 -6.98 -3.06 -7.54
CA ASP A 51 -6.34 -1.80 -7.18
C ASP A 51 -5.05 -1.55 -8.00
N ALA A 52 -4.26 -2.61 -8.24
CA ALA A 52 -3.01 -2.50 -8.98
C ALA A 52 -3.24 -2.13 -10.45
N GLY A 53 -4.22 -2.76 -11.09
CA GLY A 53 -4.66 -2.40 -12.44
C GLY A 53 -5.21 -0.98 -12.52
N TYR A 54 -6.00 -0.58 -11.51
CA TYR A 54 -6.51 0.79 -11.41
C TYR A 54 -5.36 1.81 -11.34
N VAL A 55 -4.37 1.59 -10.47
CA VAL A 55 -3.21 2.50 -10.34
C VAL A 55 -2.44 2.57 -11.65
N LYS A 56 -2.12 1.43 -12.27
CA LYS A 56 -1.42 1.36 -13.56
C LYS A 56 -2.14 2.18 -14.63
N LYS A 57 -3.46 1.98 -14.76
CA LYS A 57 -4.30 2.66 -15.76
C LYS A 57 -4.36 4.18 -15.53
N ILE A 58 -4.63 4.63 -14.31
CA ILE A 58 -4.77 6.06 -14.00
C ILE A 58 -3.42 6.78 -14.07
N ALA A 59 -2.35 6.13 -13.60
CA ALA A 59 -1.01 6.70 -13.67
C ALA A 59 -0.42 6.70 -15.09
N GLY A 60 -0.93 5.85 -15.99
CA GLY A 60 -0.43 5.72 -17.35
C GLY A 60 0.97 5.11 -17.43
N ILE A 61 1.35 4.30 -16.46
CA ILE A 61 2.65 3.63 -16.46
C ILE A 61 2.62 2.32 -17.26
N THR A 62 3.76 1.95 -17.85
CA THR A 62 3.91 0.75 -18.71
C THR A 62 4.49 -0.45 -17.97
N GLN A 63 4.48 -0.41 -16.64
CA GLN A 63 4.97 -1.50 -15.78
C GLN A 63 4.26 -2.83 -16.10
N GLU A 64 5.02 -3.92 -16.13
CA GLU A 64 4.48 -5.26 -16.38
C GLU A 64 3.56 -5.71 -15.23
N ASP A 65 2.42 -6.31 -15.56
CA ASP A 65 1.42 -6.73 -14.58
C ASP A 65 2.00 -7.67 -13.50
N SER A 66 2.86 -8.59 -13.91
CA SER A 66 3.55 -9.53 -13.02
C SER A 66 4.48 -8.89 -11.98
N SER A 67 4.77 -7.60 -12.13
CA SER A 67 5.62 -6.83 -11.22
C SER A 67 4.85 -5.86 -10.32
N LEU A 68 3.52 -5.76 -10.50
CA LEU A 68 2.69 -4.85 -9.71
C LEU A 68 2.40 -5.36 -8.30
N LEU A 69 2.37 -6.67 -8.11
CA LEU A 69 2.06 -7.29 -6.82
C LEU A 69 2.67 -8.69 -6.72
N SER A 70 2.85 -9.18 -5.47
CA SER A 70 3.31 -10.56 -5.25
C SER A 70 2.17 -11.55 -5.07
N TYR A 71 1.11 -11.15 -4.38
CA TYR A 71 -0.02 -12.05 -4.08
C TYR A 71 -1.35 -11.41 -4.46
N LEU A 72 -2.14 -12.13 -5.27
CA LEU A 72 -3.50 -11.79 -5.63
C LEU A 72 -4.45 -12.86 -5.12
N TYR A 73 -5.44 -12.46 -4.34
CA TYR A 73 -6.47 -13.34 -3.81
C TYR A 73 -7.86 -12.93 -4.31
N GLN A 74 -8.67 -13.93 -4.64
CA GLN A 74 -10.04 -13.70 -5.12
C GLN A 74 -11.00 -13.33 -3.98
N ASN A 75 -10.78 -13.90 -2.79
CA ASN A 75 -11.66 -13.66 -1.67
C ASN A 75 -11.54 -12.23 -1.13
N ALA A 76 -12.66 -11.49 -1.10
CA ALA A 76 -12.74 -10.10 -0.63
C ALA A 76 -12.78 -10.00 0.90
N VAL A 77 -11.71 -10.43 1.55
CA VAL A 77 -11.48 -10.37 2.99
C VAL A 77 -10.06 -9.84 3.25
N SER A 78 -9.66 -9.73 4.53
CA SER A 78 -8.28 -9.33 4.85
C SER A 78 -7.25 -10.30 4.22
N PRO A 79 -6.06 -9.82 3.82
CA PRO A 79 -5.08 -10.64 3.09
C PRO A 79 -4.73 -11.96 3.76
N HIS A 80 -4.51 -11.96 5.09
CA HIS A 80 -4.18 -13.19 5.83
C HIS A 80 -5.32 -14.23 5.78
N LEU A 81 -6.58 -13.78 5.82
CA LEU A 81 -7.73 -14.68 5.74
C LEU A 81 -7.93 -15.21 4.32
N ALA A 82 -7.78 -14.35 3.31
CA ALA A 82 -7.82 -14.76 1.91
C ALA A 82 -6.72 -15.79 1.61
N ALA A 83 -5.50 -15.53 2.04
CA ALA A 83 -4.35 -16.42 1.92
C ALA A 83 -4.61 -17.82 2.56
N ARG A 84 -5.25 -17.81 3.74
CA ARG A 84 -5.62 -19.05 4.45
C ARG A 84 -6.72 -19.82 3.71
N ILE A 85 -7.75 -19.14 3.20
CA ILE A 85 -8.84 -19.76 2.44
C ILE A 85 -8.32 -20.38 1.15
N GLU A 86 -7.41 -19.69 0.46
CA GLU A 86 -6.87 -20.09 -0.84
C GLU A 86 -5.62 -20.99 -0.73
N GLY A 87 -5.15 -21.23 0.50
CA GLY A 87 -4.00 -22.13 0.73
C GLY A 87 -2.66 -21.59 0.19
N ASN A 88 -2.53 -20.27 0.07
CA ASN A 88 -1.36 -19.61 -0.49
C ASN A 88 -0.87 -18.50 0.47
N PRO A 89 -0.18 -18.84 1.58
CA PRO A 89 0.27 -17.87 2.57
C PRO A 89 1.35 -16.96 2.01
N VAL A 90 1.31 -15.69 2.44
CA VAL A 90 2.34 -14.72 2.06
C VAL A 90 3.70 -15.13 2.66
N ASP A 91 4.70 -15.23 1.79
CA ASP A 91 6.10 -15.42 2.17
C ASP A 91 6.85 -14.10 2.09
N PRO A 92 7.44 -13.59 3.20
CA PRO A 92 8.17 -12.34 3.22
C PRO A 92 9.37 -12.29 2.26
N GLU A 93 10.05 -13.42 2.07
CA GLU A 93 11.19 -13.48 1.16
C GLU A 93 10.76 -13.30 -0.30
N THR A 94 9.62 -13.85 -0.68
CA THR A 94 9.01 -13.62 -1.99
C THR A 94 8.66 -12.13 -2.17
N VAL A 95 7.99 -11.51 -1.19
CA VAL A 95 7.66 -10.08 -1.22
C VAL A 95 8.92 -9.23 -1.36
N LYS A 96 9.97 -9.56 -0.59
CA LYS A 96 11.25 -8.84 -0.66
C LYS A 96 11.93 -8.99 -2.02
N ALA A 97 11.99 -10.19 -2.55
CA ALA A 97 12.62 -10.47 -3.84
C ALA A 97 11.89 -9.75 -4.99
N ASP A 98 10.56 -9.76 -4.98
CA ASP A 98 9.74 -9.07 -5.97
C ASP A 98 9.92 -7.55 -5.88
N PHE A 99 9.87 -6.99 -4.67
CA PHE A 99 10.12 -5.56 -4.47
C PHE A 99 11.54 -5.16 -4.90
N ASP A 100 12.56 -5.96 -4.58
CA ASP A 100 13.94 -5.68 -4.98
C ASP A 100 14.11 -5.71 -6.51
N ARG A 101 13.31 -6.51 -7.23
CA ARG A 101 13.24 -6.52 -8.71
C ARG A 101 12.64 -5.21 -9.22
N VAL A 102 11.46 -4.83 -8.72
CA VAL A 102 10.78 -3.57 -9.07
C VAL A 102 11.69 -2.37 -8.80
N LYS A 103 12.33 -2.35 -7.63
CA LYS A 103 13.24 -1.28 -7.21
C LYS A 103 14.50 -1.13 -8.10
N LYS A 104 14.92 -2.16 -8.82
CA LYS A 104 16.02 -2.08 -9.79
C LYS A 104 15.58 -1.49 -11.11
N GLU A 105 14.32 -1.66 -11.47
CA GLU A 105 13.75 -1.20 -12.73
C GLU A 105 13.34 0.28 -12.70
N PHE A 106 12.83 0.75 -11.54
CA PHE A 106 12.24 2.10 -11.41
C PHE A 106 13.07 3.02 -10.53
N ASP A 107 13.07 4.33 -10.87
CA ASP A 107 13.77 5.37 -10.09
C ASP A 107 13.08 5.65 -8.75
N TYR A 108 11.76 5.49 -8.72
CA TYR A 108 10.93 5.69 -7.54
C TYR A 108 9.77 4.69 -7.51
N VAL A 109 9.58 4.00 -6.39
CA VAL A 109 8.50 3.01 -6.22
C VAL A 109 7.52 3.47 -5.15
N THR A 110 6.26 3.60 -5.51
CA THR A 110 5.17 3.81 -4.54
C THR A 110 4.57 2.45 -4.17
N VAL A 111 4.69 2.08 -2.90
CA VAL A 111 4.17 0.82 -2.36
C VAL A 111 2.86 1.10 -1.66
N GLU A 112 1.80 0.38 -2.02
CA GLU A 112 0.49 0.51 -1.38
C GLU A 112 0.24 -0.61 -0.38
N GLY A 113 -0.20 -0.23 0.82
CA GLY A 113 -0.62 -1.16 1.85
C GLY A 113 -2.08 -1.60 1.74
N SER A 114 -2.42 -2.68 2.40
CA SER A 114 -3.78 -3.21 2.52
C SER A 114 -4.40 -2.78 3.84
N GLY A 115 -5.58 -2.13 3.81
CA GLY A 115 -6.24 -1.65 5.03
C GLY A 115 -5.47 -0.52 5.75
N GLY A 116 -5.43 -0.57 7.08
CA GLY A 116 -4.60 0.31 7.91
C GLY A 116 -3.23 -0.28 8.17
N ILE A 117 -2.36 0.45 8.92
CA ILE A 117 -0.99 -0.01 9.19
C ILE A 117 -0.96 -1.30 10.03
N VAL A 118 -1.91 -1.48 10.94
CA VAL A 118 -2.09 -2.70 11.74
C VAL A 118 -2.99 -3.66 10.96
N CYS A 119 -2.46 -4.27 9.93
CA CYS A 119 -3.19 -5.22 9.09
C CYS A 119 -2.42 -6.54 9.03
N PRO A 120 -3.02 -7.68 9.44
CA PRO A 120 -2.37 -8.97 9.28
C PRO A 120 -2.24 -9.32 7.79
N ILE A 121 -1.02 -9.64 7.37
CA ILE A 121 -0.71 -10.09 6.01
C ILE A 121 -0.60 -11.62 5.98
N ARG A 122 0.00 -12.19 7.02
CA ARG A 122 -0.01 -13.62 7.30
C ARG A 122 -0.29 -13.86 8.79
N TRP A 123 -1.12 -14.83 9.11
CA TRP A 123 -1.43 -15.22 10.49
C TRP A 123 -1.79 -16.70 10.52
N ASP A 124 -0.80 -17.53 10.79
CA ASP A 124 -0.92 -18.99 10.87
C ASP A 124 -0.03 -19.53 12.02
N GLU A 125 0.06 -20.87 12.11
CA GLU A 125 0.86 -21.53 13.16
C GLU A 125 2.38 -21.37 12.96
N GLU A 126 2.81 -20.97 11.75
CA GLU A 126 4.23 -20.81 11.41
C GLU A 126 4.70 -19.38 11.60
N GLN A 127 3.87 -18.39 11.19
CA GLN A 127 4.26 -16.97 11.17
C GLN A 127 3.09 -16.04 11.44
N GLU A 128 3.40 -14.96 12.17
CA GLU A 128 2.53 -13.80 12.35
C GLU A 128 3.24 -12.59 11.72
N ILE A 129 2.68 -12.07 10.62
CA ILE A 129 3.26 -10.97 9.85
C ILE A 129 2.21 -9.88 9.70
N LEU A 130 2.51 -8.71 10.23
CA LEU A 130 1.72 -7.50 10.04
C LEU A 130 2.25 -6.68 8.86
N LEU A 131 1.42 -5.78 8.38
CA LEU A 131 1.80 -4.88 7.28
C LEU A 131 3.03 -4.02 7.65
N GLU A 132 3.16 -3.62 8.91
CA GLU A 132 4.32 -2.87 9.41
C GLU A 132 5.63 -3.65 9.30
N ASP A 133 5.59 -4.99 9.42
CA ASP A 133 6.79 -5.82 9.26
C ASP A 133 7.28 -5.77 7.81
N ILE A 134 6.35 -5.75 6.85
CA ILE A 134 6.67 -5.52 5.44
C ILE A 134 7.29 -4.12 5.24
N VAL A 135 6.72 -3.06 5.84
CA VAL A 135 7.28 -1.70 5.75
C VAL A 135 8.71 -1.65 6.27
N LYS A 136 8.96 -2.26 7.44
CA LYS A 136 10.29 -2.33 8.06
C LYS A 136 11.28 -3.12 7.20
N MET A 137 10.86 -4.30 6.70
CA MET A 137 11.66 -5.16 5.84
C MET A 137 12.08 -4.47 4.54
N LEU A 138 11.18 -3.69 3.94
CA LEU A 138 11.44 -2.94 2.71
C LEU A 138 12.18 -1.61 2.95
N HIS A 139 12.43 -1.23 4.21
CA HIS A 139 13.09 0.01 4.62
C HIS A 139 12.45 1.27 4.02
N LEU A 140 11.12 1.34 4.04
CA LEU A 140 10.36 2.46 3.50
C LEU A 140 9.87 3.40 4.59
N ASN A 141 9.84 4.70 4.25
CA ASN A 141 9.09 5.69 5.03
C ASN A 141 7.61 5.60 4.66
N THR A 142 6.73 6.10 5.53
CA THR A 142 5.28 6.02 5.34
C THR A 142 4.66 7.36 4.96
N LEU A 143 3.60 7.29 4.17
CA LEU A 143 2.65 8.35 3.89
C LEU A 143 1.26 7.87 4.35
N VAL A 144 0.61 8.65 5.21
CA VAL A 144 -0.70 8.28 5.78
C VAL A 144 -1.81 8.96 5.01
N ILE A 145 -2.76 8.18 4.51
CA ILE A 145 -3.98 8.68 3.89
C ILE A 145 -5.12 8.59 4.92
N ALA A 146 -5.83 9.68 5.09
CA ALA A 146 -6.99 9.74 5.98
C ALA A 146 -8.16 10.44 5.28
N ASP A 147 -9.37 10.13 5.74
CA ASP A 147 -10.55 10.88 5.32
C ASP A 147 -10.56 12.27 5.96
N ALA A 148 -11.02 13.30 5.26
CA ALA A 148 -11.12 14.67 5.82
C ALA A 148 -12.40 14.89 6.65
N GLY A 149 -13.06 13.81 7.07
CA GLY A 149 -14.34 13.85 7.79
C GLY A 149 -14.22 13.90 9.30
N LEU A 150 -15.38 13.89 9.96
CA LEU A 150 -15.50 13.87 11.41
C LEU A 150 -14.82 12.61 11.99
N GLY A 151 -14.03 12.78 13.06
CA GLY A 151 -13.29 11.69 13.73
C GLY A 151 -11.89 11.45 13.18
N THR A 152 -11.48 12.11 12.08
CA THR A 152 -10.19 11.90 11.44
C THR A 152 -9.02 12.26 12.35
N ILE A 153 -9.14 13.28 13.20
CA ILE A 153 -8.05 13.68 14.12
C ILE A 153 -7.63 12.51 15.00
N ASN A 154 -8.59 11.82 15.61
CA ASN A 154 -8.31 10.65 16.44
C ASN A 154 -7.64 9.53 15.62
N ALA A 155 -8.20 9.20 14.46
CA ALA A 155 -7.65 8.13 13.61
C ALA A 155 -6.23 8.44 13.11
N VAL A 156 -5.98 9.69 12.71
CA VAL A 156 -4.65 10.14 12.25
C VAL A 156 -3.65 10.10 13.40
N VAL A 157 -3.98 10.66 14.58
CA VAL A 157 -3.07 10.69 15.72
C VAL A 157 -2.69 9.27 16.14
N LEU A 158 -3.66 8.38 16.32
CA LEU A 158 -3.40 6.98 16.70
C LEU A 158 -2.54 6.26 15.65
N THR A 159 -2.82 6.45 14.36
CA THR A 159 -2.04 5.83 13.29
C THR A 159 -0.60 6.35 13.26
N VAL A 160 -0.41 7.67 13.36
CA VAL A 160 0.93 8.29 13.32
C VAL A 160 1.75 7.88 14.54
N GLU A 161 1.16 7.94 15.73
CA GLU A 161 1.83 7.51 16.97
C GLU A 161 2.18 6.03 16.93
N TYR A 162 1.29 5.18 16.44
CA TYR A 162 1.58 3.76 16.24
C TYR A 162 2.80 3.56 15.34
N ILE A 163 2.81 4.20 14.15
CA ILE A 163 3.90 4.09 13.19
C ILE A 163 5.24 4.51 13.83
N ARG A 164 5.27 5.66 14.51
CA ARG A 164 6.48 6.20 15.14
C ARG A 164 6.97 5.33 16.29
N ASN A 165 6.08 4.86 17.16
CA ASN A 165 6.41 4.00 18.28
C ASN A 165 6.96 2.63 17.85
N HIS A 166 6.67 2.20 16.59
CA HIS A 166 7.20 0.98 16.00
C HIS A 166 8.45 1.21 15.13
N GLY A 167 9.08 2.39 15.26
CA GLY A 167 10.37 2.70 14.62
C GLY A 167 10.29 3.02 13.13
N MET A 168 9.13 3.42 12.63
CA MET A 168 8.93 3.83 11.25
C MET A 168 8.74 5.35 11.16
N ASP A 169 9.15 5.94 10.03
CA ASP A 169 9.01 7.38 9.77
C ASP A 169 7.72 7.71 9.02
N VAL A 170 7.02 8.75 9.45
CA VAL A 170 5.89 9.35 8.71
C VAL A 170 6.40 10.60 7.99
N LYS A 171 6.35 10.61 6.66
CA LYS A 171 6.80 11.73 5.81
C LYS A 171 5.70 12.73 5.50
N GLY A 172 4.44 12.34 5.70
CA GLY A 172 3.31 13.22 5.48
C GLY A 172 1.98 12.55 5.74
N ILE A 173 0.95 13.37 5.71
CA ILE A 173 -0.46 12.97 5.82
C ILE A 173 -1.19 13.63 4.67
N ILE A 174 -2.04 12.89 3.96
CA ILE A 174 -2.96 13.43 2.96
C ILE A 174 -4.38 13.22 3.47
N LEU A 175 -5.11 14.32 3.59
CA LEU A 175 -6.54 14.30 3.88
C LEU A 175 -7.31 14.25 2.56
N ASN A 176 -7.94 13.12 2.32
CA ASN A 176 -8.75 12.87 1.12
C ASN A 176 -10.22 13.23 1.38
N HIS A 177 -11.02 13.34 0.34
CA HIS A 177 -12.44 13.70 0.39
C HIS A 177 -12.72 15.07 1.02
N TYR A 178 -11.75 15.99 0.97
CA TYR A 178 -11.97 17.35 1.46
C TYR A 178 -12.98 18.10 0.57
N SER A 179 -14.08 18.53 1.13
CA SER A 179 -15.18 19.21 0.41
C SER A 179 -15.18 20.74 0.48
N GLY A 180 -14.22 21.34 1.20
CA GLY A 180 -14.05 22.79 1.24
C GLY A 180 -14.99 23.50 2.21
N GLY A 181 -15.18 23.01 3.41
CA GLY A 181 -15.98 23.64 4.45
C GLY A 181 -15.16 24.09 5.67
N ALA A 182 -15.60 25.13 6.37
CA ALA A 182 -14.97 25.59 7.62
C ALA A 182 -15.10 24.59 8.79
N MET A 183 -15.81 23.49 8.62
CA MET A 183 -16.09 22.46 9.62
C MET A 183 -15.41 21.12 9.32
N GLN A 184 -14.46 21.10 8.40
CA GLN A 184 -13.66 19.90 8.08
C GLN A 184 -12.22 20.04 8.52
#